data_0d696b13a12e017523e982ce9348c850
#
_entry.id   0d696b13a12e017523e982ce9348c850
#
_cell.length_a   1.000
_cell.length_b   1.000
_cell.length_c   1.000
_cell.angle_alpha   90.00
_cell.angle_beta   90.00
_cell.angle_gamma   90.00
#
_symmetry.space_group_name_H-M   'P 1'
#
loop_
_entity.id
_entity.type
_entity.pdbx_description
1 polymer ?
#
loop_
_entity_poly.entity_id
_entity_poly.type
_entity_poly.pdbx_seq_one_letter_code
_entity_poly.pdbx_strand_id
1 'polypeptide(L)'
;MTDETGVTRKAYPTDLSNEQWALIEPLIPPAKPGGRPRGVDLREVLNSILYLHRTGCQWEMLPHDLLPKSTVYEYFALWRDDSTLTAMLAALRGQVRVQEGREPTPSAACIDTQSVKTTEVGGEQRGYDGGKKIKGRKRHLLVDTLGLLLAVVVTGANLDDGTAAPQLLSRVTAEELPRLTVIFGDNKYHNHSLNAWLAKHRPQWTIEVQSPPAGTKGFSVVRKRWVVERTNAWNGRSRRNSKDYERTTASAEAMIQISAIHLMLHRLAPDDVPVTFNYRASTVTPITVAA
;
A
#
# COMPACT_ATOMS: atom_id res chain seq x y z
N MET A 1 35.38 -3.69 -0.93
CA MET A 1 34.83 -4.53 0.15
C MET A 1 33.34 -4.62 -0.09
N THR A 2 32.84 -5.75 -0.50
CA THR A 2 31.40 -6.05 -0.47
C THR A 2 31.03 -6.23 1.00
N ASP A 3 30.00 -5.52 1.46
CA ASP A 3 29.46 -5.79 2.78
C ASP A 3 28.74 -7.16 2.80
N GLU A 4 28.33 -7.63 3.98
CA GLU A 4 27.66 -8.92 4.17
C GLU A 4 26.35 -9.04 3.35
N THR A 5 25.85 -7.94 2.75
CA THR A 5 24.63 -7.88 1.93
C THR A 5 24.91 -8.12 0.44
N GLY A 6 26.18 -8.24 0.01
CA GLY A 6 26.57 -8.41 -1.38
C GLY A 6 26.48 -7.14 -2.24
N VAL A 7 26.16 -6.01 -1.64
CA VAL A 7 26.07 -4.71 -2.31
C VAL A 7 27.44 -4.05 -2.37
N THR A 8 27.83 -3.51 -3.53
CA THR A 8 29.15 -2.86 -3.75
C THR A 8 29.20 -1.41 -3.28
N ARG A 9 28.09 -0.84 -2.86
CA ARG A 9 27.93 0.53 -2.35
C ARG A 9 27.57 0.54 -0.87
N LYS A 10 27.67 1.70 -0.22
CA LYS A 10 27.15 1.87 1.13
C LYS A 10 25.64 1.67 1.14
N ALA A 11 25.15 0.86 2.09
CA ALA A 11 23.73 0.56 2.21
C ALA A 11 22.90 1.80 2.60
N TYR A 12 21.75 1.95 1.98
CA TYR A 12 20.73 2.91 2.40
C TYR A 12 19.79 2.28 3.45
N PRO A 13 19.17 3.09 4.33
CA PRO A 13 18.20 2.57 5.31
C PRO A 13 16.95 1.94 4.70
N THR A 14 16.84 1.97 3.39
CA THR A 14 15.73 1.39 2.62
C THR A 14 16.11 0.08 1.94
N ASP A 15 17.38 -0.31 2.01
CA ASP A 15 17.85 -1.53 1.38
C ASP A 15 17.32 -2.76 2.14
N LEU A 16 16.99 -3.77 1.39
CA LEU A 16 16.51 -5.03 1.94
C LEU A 16 17.62 -5.73 2.74
N SER A 17 17.29 -6.22 3.93
CA SER A 17 18.16 -7.15 4.64
C SER A 17 18.27 -8.48 3.88
N ASN A 18 19.21 -9.36 4.27
CA ASN A 18 19.33 -10.69 3.66
C ASN A 18 18.06 -11.53 3.90
N GLU A 19 17.47 -11.42 5.07
CA GLU A 19 16.26 -12.11 5.46
C GLU A 19 15.05 -11.61 4.66
N GLN A 20 14.93 -10.29 4.47
CA GLN A 20 13.89 -9.67 3.64
C GLN A 20 14.04 -10.06 2.18
N TRP A 21 15.29 -10.09 1.66
CA TRP A 21 15.56 -10.55 0.30
C TRP A 21 15.18 -12.02 0.10
N ALA A 22 15.56 -12.89 1.02
CA ALA A 22 15.23 -14.32 0.96
C ALA A 22 13.72 -14.59 0.93
N LEU A 23 12.90 -13.70 1.51
CA LEU A 23 11.44 -13.79 1.47
C LEU A 23 10.85 -13.40 0.11
N ILE A 24 11.44 -12.42 -0.57
CA ILE A 24 10.85 -11.84 -1.78
C ILE A 24 11.47 -12.38 -3.08
N GLU A 25 12.73 -12.76 -3.06
CA GLU A 25 13.43 -13.30 -4.24
C GLU A 25 12.68 -14.45 -4.94
N PRO A 26 12.17 -15.48 -4.22
CA PRO A 26 11.44 -16.58 -4.84
C PRO A 26 10.12 -16.17 -5.51
N LEU A 27 9.61 -14.97 -5.20
CA LEU A 27 8.37 -14.44 -5.76
C LEU A 27 8.58 -13.64 -7.05
N ILE A 28 9.86 -13.40 -7.41
CA ILE A 28 10.20 -12.71 -8.67
C ILE A 28 10.19 -13.72 -9.80
N PRO A 29 9.46 -13.45 -10.91
CA PRO A 29 9.43 -14.36 -12.03
C PRO A 29 10.83 -14.62 -12.61
N PRO A 30 11.15 -15.86 -13.03
CA PRO A 30 12.41 -16.17 -13.69
C PRO A 30 12.57 -15.38 -14.99
N ALA A 31 13.79 -15.32 -15.52
CA ALA A 31 14.03 -14.72 -16.82
C ALA A 31 13.23 -15.46 -17.90
N LYS A 32 12.65 -14.71 -18.83
CA LYS A 32 11.96 -15.32 -19.99
C LYS A 32 12.94 -16.16 -20.80
N PRO A 33 12.52 -17.32 -21.31
CA PRO A 33 13.39 -18.14 -22.16
C PRO A 33 13.73 -17.39 -23.47
N GLY A 34 14.95 -17.52 -23.92
CA GLY A 34 15.46 -16.86 -25.15
C GLY A 34 15.95 -15.41 -24.86
N GLY A 35 16.67 -14.87 -25.83
CA GLY A 35 17.24 -13.54 -25.75
C GLY A 35 18.51 -13.43 -24.88
N ARG A 36 18.91 -12.20 -24.56
CA ARG A 36 20.08 -11.93 -23.71
C ARG A 36 19.82 -12.37 -22.27
N PRO A 37 20.73 -13.13 -21.63
CA PRO A 37 20.61 -13.49 -20.23
C PRO A 37 20.42 -12.25 -19.33
N ARG A 38 19.60 -12.40 -18.29
CA ARG A 38 19.41 -11.35 -17.28
C ARG A 38 20.72 -11.16 -16.51
N GLY A 39 21.35 -10.00 -16.68
CA GLY A 39 22.58 -9.62 -15.98
C GLY A 39 22.37 -8.56 -14.91
N VAL A 40 21.11 -8.18 -14.62
CA VAL A 40 20.77 -7.14 -13.63
C VAL A 40 20.53 -7.81 -12.29
N ASP A 41 21.12 -7.23 -11.24
CA ASP A 41 20.84 -7.59 -9.86
C ASP A 41 19.43 -7.12 -9.47
N LEU A 42 18.51 -8.07 -9.26
CA LEU A 42 17.11 -7.78 -8.95
C LEU A 42 16.92 -7.25 -7.54
N ARG A 43 17.85 -7.56 -6.62
CA ARG A 43 17.85 -6.98 -5.29
C ARG A 43 18.12 -5.49 -5.38
N GLU A 44 19.10 -5.07 -6.18
CA GLU A 44 19.39 -3.66 -6.42
C GLU A 44 18.26 -2.93 -7.17
N VAL A 45 17.52 -3.62 -8.04
CA VAL A 45 16.29 -3.06 -8.63
C VAL A 45 15.28 -2.74 -7.54
N LEU A 46 14.99 -3.70 -6.66
CA LEU A 46 14.06 -3.49 -5.54
C LEU A 46 14.55 -2.40 -4.57
N ASN A 47 15.82 -2.42 -4.19
CA ASN A 47 16.42 -1.39 -3.34
C ASN A 47 16.23 0.00 -3.94
N SER A 48 16.46 0.15 -5.24
CA SER A 48 16.26 1.42 -5.96
C SER A 48 14.79 1.87 -5.96
N ILE A 49 13.86 0.94 -6.16
CA ILE A 49 12.42 1.23 -6.10
C ILE A 49 12.00 1.63 -4.67
N LEU A 50 12.47 0.93 -3.66
CA LEU A 50 12.17 1.22 -2.24
C LEU A 50 12.77 2.57 -1.82
N TYR A 51 13.98 2.89 -2.28
CA TYR A 51 14.60 4.19 -2.06
C TYR A 51 13.73 5.32 -2.65
N LEU A 52 13.38 5.23 -3.94
CA LEU A 52 12.50 6.19 -4.61
C LEU A 52 11.16 6.33 -3.89
N HIS A 53 10.55 5.23 -3.52
CA HIS A 53 9.27 5.20 -2.83
C HIS A 53 9.35 5.86 -1.45
N ARG A 54 10.37 5.56 -0.66
CA ARG A 54 10.55 6.08 0.69
C ARG A 54 10.91 7.55 0.71
N THR A 55 11.86 7.97 -0.13
CA THR A 55 12.36 9.36 -0.21
C THR A 55 11.43 10.28 -0.99
N GLY A 56 10.65 9.74 -1.93
CA GLY A 56 9.78 10.50 -2.82
C GLY A 56 10.54 11.27 -3.90
N CYS A 57 11.81 10.96 -4.16
CA CYS A 57 12.57 11.61 -5.21
C CYS A 57 11.95 11.35 -6.59
N GLN A 58 12.26 12.21 -7.56
CA GLN A 58 11.90 11.98 -8.95
C GLN A 58 12.75 10.84 -9.53
N TRP A 59 12.25 10.14 -10.54
CA TRP A 59 13.00 9.09 -11.23
C TRP A 59 14.37 9.57 -11.72
N GLU A 60 14.42 10.81 -12.23
CA GLU A 60 15.66 11.46 -12.68
C GLU A 60 16.67 11.74 -11.57
N MET A 61 16.21 11.72 -10.32
CA MET A 61 16.99 12.06 -9.13
C MET A 61 17.37 10.83 -8.32
N LEU A 62 17.29 9.63 -8.90
CA LEU A 62 17.87 8.45 -8.30
C LEU A 62 19.38 8.65 -8.13
N PRO A 63 19.96 8.33 -6.94
CA PRO A 63 21.41 8.41 -6.71
C PRO A 63 22.22 7.64 -7.76
N HIS A 64 23.38 8.16 -8.12
CA HIS A 64 24.24 7.55 -9.16
C HIS A 64 24.89 6.23 -8.74
N ASP A 65 24.91 5.93 -7.46
CA ASP A 65 25.36 4.67 -6.87
C ASP A 65 24.27 3.58 -6.83
N LEU A 66 23.01 3.94 -7.19
CA LEU A 66 21.95 2.98 -7.48
C LEU A 66 21.94 2.61 -8.98
N LEU A 67 21.10 1.67 -9.36
CA LEU A 67 20.95 1.29 -10.77
C LEU A 67 20.42 2.46 -11.62
N PRO A 68 20.78 2.52 -12.92
CA PRO A 68 20.28 3.54 -13.81
C PRO A 68 18.75 3.60 -13.84
N LYS A 69 18.21 4.80 -13.81
CA LYS A 69 16.76 5.07 -13.81
C LYS A 69 16.00 4.26 -14.86
N SER A 70 16.52 4.15 -16.07
CA SER A 70 15.87 3.42 -17.17
C SER A 70 15.66 1.96 -16.80
N THR A 71 16.69 1.30 -16.28
CA THR A 71 16.64 -0.09 -15.83
C THR A 71 15.62 -0.26 -14.69
N VAL A 72 15.67 0.60 -13.67
CA VAL A 72 14.77 0.52 -12.53
C VAL A 72 13.31 0.73 -12.96
N TYR A 73 13.07 1.71 -13.83
CA TYR A 73 11.73 2.01 -14.33
C TYR A 73 11.17 0.89 -15.23
N GLU A 74 12.00 0.26 -16.06
CA GLU A 74 11.59 -0.90 -16.86
C GLU A 74 11.09 -2.05 -15.97
N TYR A 75 11.84 -2.41 -14.93
CA TYR A 75 11.40 -3.45 -13.99
C TYR A 75 10.17 -3.03 -13.19
N PHE A 76 10.09 -1.78 -12.74
CA PHE A 76 8.89 -1.27 -12.10
C PHE A 76 7.66 -1.39 -13.01
N ALA A 77 7.79 -0.96 -14.28
CA ALA A 77 6.71 -1.06 -15.26
C ALA A 77 6.35 -2.52 -15.57
N LEU A 78 7.34 -3.38 -15.76
CA LEU A 78 7.15 -4.80 -16.00
C LEU A 78 6.37 -5.45 -14.85
N TRP A 79 6.82 -5.29 -13.60
CA TRP A 79 6.20 -5.92 -12.43
C TRP A 79 4.80 -5.35 -12.10
N ARG A 80 4.54 -4.10 -12.46
CA ARG A 80 3.21 -3.50 -12.43
C ARG A 80 2.27 -4.16 -13.44
N ASP A 81 2.74 -4.32 -14.69
CA ASP A 81 1.89 -4.68 -15.82
C ASP A 81 1.68 -6.20 -15.94
N ASP A 82 2.63 -7.02 -15.48
CA ASP A 82 2.54 -8.49 -15.49
C ASP A 82 1.98 -9.10 -14.19
N SER A 83 1.46 -8.25 -13.28
CA SER A 83 0.90 -8.63 -11.97
C SER A 83 1.91 -9.22 -10.96
N THR A 84 3.22 -9.11 -11.19
CA THR A 84 4.24 -9.57 -10.25
C THR A 84 4.07 -8.91 -8.87
N LEU A 85 3.82 -7.58 -8.81
CA LEU A 85 3.57 -6.89 -7.54
C LEU A 85 2.33 -7.44 -6.80
N THR A 86 1.28 -7.79 -7.53
CA THR A 86 0.07 -8.39 -6.96
C THR A 86 0.34 -9.77 -6.39
N ALA A 87 1.12 -10.59 -7.09
CA ALA A 87 1.52 -11.92 -6.61
C ALA A 87 2.41 -11.84 -5.36
N MET A 88 3.41 -10.96 -5.36
CA MET A 88 4.24 -10.68 -4.17
C MET A 88 3.39 -10.25 -2.97
N LEU A 89 2.46 -9.33 -3.20
CA LEU A 89 1.54 -8.84 -2.17
C LEU A 89 0.72 -9.98 -1.57
N ALA A 90 0.16 -10.87 -2.38
CA ALA A 90 -0.67 -11.98 -1.94
C ALA A 90 0.15 -13.00 -1.13
N ALA A 91 1.34 -13.38 -1.59
CA ALA A 91 2.22 -14.32 -0.92
C ALA A 91 2.70 -13.81 0.45
N LEU A 92 3.24 -12.58 0.50
CA LEU A 92 3.71 -11.98 1.76
C LEU A 92 2.57 -11.76 2.75
N ARG A 93 1.39 -11.37 2.28
CA ARG A 93 0.20 -11.24 3.13
C ARG A 93 -0.15 -12.57 3.79
N GLY A 94 -0.14 -13.67 3.04
CA GLY A 94 -0.37 -15.01 3.58
C GLY A 94 0.61 -15.34 4.69
N GLN A 95 1.89 -15.10 4.49
CA GLN A 95 2.95 -15.34 5.47
C GLN A 95 2.77 -14.49 6.74
N VAL A 96 2.54 -13.16 6.61
CA VAL A 96 2.28 -12.28 7.77
C VAL A 96 1.07 -12.76 8.55
N ARG A 97 -0.01 -13.16 7.88
CA ARG A 97 -1.20 -13.67 8.57
C ARG A 97 -0.92 -14.94 9.37
N VAL A 98 -0.16 -15.89 8.80
CA VAL A 98 0.24 -17.11 9.49
C VAL A 98 1.12 -16.80 10.70
N GLN A 99 2.10 -15.90 10.55
CA GLN A 99 2.95 -15.45 11.66
C GLN A 99 2.13 -14.81 12.80
N GLU A 100 1.03 -14.12 12.48
CA GLU A 100 0.09 -13.53 13.44
C GLU A 100 -0.96 -14.54 13.97
N GLY A 101 -0.75 -15.84 13.77
CA GLY A 101 -1.66 -16.89 14.20
C GLY A 101 -3.02 -16.89 13.48
N ARG A 102 -3.06 -16.41 12.24
CA ARG A 102 -4.27 -16.32 11.41
C ARG A 102 -4.16 -17.25 10.22
N GLU A 103 -5.32 -17.62 9.68
CA GLU A 103 -5.36 -18.31 8.39
C GLU A 103 -4.79 -17.45 7.27
N PRO A 104 -4.14 -18.04 6.24
CA PRO A 104 -3.50 -17.29 5.15
C PRO A 104 -4.45 -16.35 4.42
N THR A 105 -5.72 -16.73 4.27
CA THR A 105 -6.75 -15.93 3.64
C THR A 105 -7.71 -15.33 4.66
N PRO A 106 -8.14 -14.06 4.52
CA PRO A 106 -9.04 -13.42 5.46
C PRO A 106 -10.50 -13.92 5.31
N SER A 107 -11.25 -13.91 6.41
CA SER A 107 -12.71 -14.11 6.43
C SER A 107 -13.48 -12.80 6.41
N ALA A 108 -12.81 -11.68 6.76
CA ALA A 108 -13.38 -10.35 6.77
C ALA A 108 -12.39 -9.32 6.21
N ALA A 109 -12.93 -8.29 5.59
CA ALA A 109 -12.18 -7.17 5.02
C ALA A 109 -12.79 -5.82 5.43
N CYS A 110 -12.04 -4.74 5.19
CA CYS A 110 -12.51 -3.36 5.34
C CYS A 110 -12.29 -2.62 4.02
N ILE A 111 -13.27 -1.84 3.62
CA ILE A 111 -13.23 -1.00 2.42
C ILE A 111 -13.32 0.48 2.82
N ASP A 112 -12.46 1.31 2.24
CA ASP A 112 -12.50 2.77 2.44
C ASP A 112 -11.78 3.49 1.31
N THR A 113 -11.91 4.83 1.28
CA THR A 113 -11.26 5.68 0.29
C THR A 113 -10.49 6.82 0.93
N GLN A 114 -9.32 7.11 0.35
CA GLN A 114 -8.51 8.26 0.67
C GLN A 114 -8.44 9.20 -0.54
N SER A 115 -8.89 10.45 -0.39
CA SER A 115 -8.67 11.49 -1.40
C SER A 115 -7.29 12.12 -1.19
N VAL A 116 -6.51 12.21 -2.26
CA VAL A 116 -5.15 12.77 -2.24
C VAL A 116 -4.98 13.81 -3.34
N LYS A 117 -4.18 14.85 -3.06
CA LYS A 117 -3.83 15.85 -4.07
C LYS A 117 -2.89 15.23 -5.11
N THR A 118 -3.07 15.62 -6.37
CA THR A 118 -2.07 15.41 -7.43
C THR A 118 -1.15 16.62 -7.51
N THR A 119 -0.09 16.50 -8.32
CA THR A 119 0.80 17.64 -8.64
C THR A 119 0.18 18.57 -9.69
N GLU A 120 0.78 19.75 -9.90
CA GLU A 120 0.37 20.70 -10.94
C GLU A 120 0.49 20.12 -12.35
N VAL A 121 1.50 19.28 -12.60
CA VAL A 121 1.68 18.58 -13.88
C VAL A 121 0.47 17.69 -14.20
N GLY A 122 -0.25 17.23 -13.18
CA GLY A 122 -1.43 16.40 -13.36
C GLY A 122 -1.10 14.97 -13.78
N GLY A 123 -2.06 14.34 -14.45
CA GLY A 123 -2.03 12.96 -14.92
C GLY A 123 -3.44 12.57 -15.35
N GLU A 124 -3.62 11.32 -15.75
CA GLU A 124 -4.94 10.81 -16.09
C GLU A 124 -5.88 10.75 -14.87
N GLN A 125 -7.18 10.69 -15.11
CA GLN A 125 -8.21 10.53 -14.08
C GLN A 125 -8.05 11.49 -12.88
N ARG A 126 -7.97 12.77 -13.16
CA ARG A 126 -7.95 13.82 -12.14
C ARG A 126 -9.35 14.40 -11.95
N GLY A 127 -9.80 14.55 -10.69
CA GLY A 127 -11.11 15.09 -10.36
C GLY A 127 -11.10 15.95 -9.10
N TYR A 128 -12.29 16.41 -8.68
CA TYR A 128 -12.47 17.22 -7.47
C TYR A 128 -13.43 16.53 -6.51
N ASP A 129 -12.96 16.24 -5.30
CA ASP A 129 -13.79 15.77 -4.19
C ASP A 129 -14.38 16.99 -3.48
N GLY A 130 -15.68 17.24 -3.72
CA GLY A 130 -16.38 18.37 -3.13
C GLY A 130 -16.53 18.28 -1.60
N GLY A 131 -16.65 17.08 -1.06
CA GLY A 131 -16.77 16.87 0.38
C GLY A 131 -15.46 17.14 1.15
N LYS A 132 -14.35 16.67 0.63
CA LYS A 132 -13.02 16.87 1.22
C LYS A 132 -12.28 18.12 0.69
N LYS A 133 -12.84 18.79 -0.32
CA LYS A 133 -12.25 19.95 -1.01
C LYS A 133 -10.85 19.66 -1.56
N ILE A 134 -10.67 18.47 -2.13
CA ILE A 134 -9.39 18.00 -2.68
C ILE A 134 -9.52 17.85 -4.19
N LYS A 135 -8.62 18.51 -4.94
CA LYS A 135 -8.42 18.28 -6.37
C LYS A 135 -7.31 17.27 -6.57
N GLY A 136 -7.64 16.10 -7.14
CA GLY A 136 -6.68 15.02 -7.28
C GLY A 136 -7.32 13.68 -7.60
N ARG A 137 -6.91 12.64 -6.89
CA ARG A 137 -7.36 11.26 -7.06
C ARG A 137 -7.92 10.68 -5.77
N LYS A 138 -8.70 9.62 -5.89
CA LYS A 138 -9.11 8.74 -4.80
C LYS A 138 -8.37 7.41 -4.88
N ARG A 139 -7.87 6.97 -3.74
CA ARG A 139 -7.31 5.63 -3.51
C ARG A 139 -8.36 4.80 -2.82
N HIS A 140 -8.96 3.86 -3.52
CA HIS A 140 -9.92 2.91 -2.98
C HIS A 140 -9.15 1.70 -2.50
N LEU A 141 -9.24 1.37 -1.22
CA LEU A 141 -8.51 0.28 -0.59
C LEU A 141 -9.45 -0.79 -0.08
N LEU A 142 -9.12 -2.03 -0.33
CA LEU A 142 -9.65 -3.20 0.35
C LEU A 142 -8.52 -3.80 1.18
N VAL A 143 -8.71 -3.90 2.50
CA VAL A 143 -7.70 -4.44 3.42
C VAL A 143 -8.31 -5.52 4.30
N ASP A 144 -7.50 -6.44 4.81
CA ASP A 144 -7.95 -7.41 5.79
C ASP A 144 -8.02 -6.81 7.22
N THR A 145 -8.40 -7.61 8.20
CA THR A 145 -8.52 -7.19 9.61
C THR A 145 -7.19 -6.88 10.30
N LEU A 146 -6.05 -7.23 9.69
CA LEU A 146 -4.72 -6.80 10.12
C LEU A 146 -4.26 -5.50 9.43
N GLY A 147 -5.06 -4.98 8.49
CA GLY A 147 -4.72 -3.81 7.68
C GLY A 147 -3.81 -4.12 6.50
N LEU A 148 -3.71 -5.40 6.12
CA LEU A 148 -2.91 -5.82 4.97
C LEU A 148 -3.71 -5.63 3.69
N LEU A 149 -3.08 -5.04 2.68
CA LEU A 149 -3.73 -4.72 1.40
C LEU A 149 -4.18 -5.98 0.66
N LEU A 150 -5.45 -6.03 0.26
CA LEU A 150 -6.03 -7.05 -0.61
C LEU A 150 -6.09 -6.54 -2.05
N ALA A 151 -6.60 -5.32 -2.22
CA ALA A 151 -6.71 -4.66 -3.51
C ALA A 151 -6.63 -3.14 -3.37
N VAL A 152 -6.24 -2.49 -4.44
CA VAL A 152 -6.27 -1.02 -4.60
C VAL A 152 -6.74 -0.65 -6.00
N VAL A 153 -7.53 0.42 -6.08
CA VAL A 153 -7.90 1.08 -7.32
C VAL A 153 -7.76 2.58 -7.12
N VAL A 154 -7.21 3.26 -8.11
CA VAL A 154 -7.05 4.72 -8.11
C VAL A 154 -7.94 5.31 -9.21
N THR A 155 -8.75 6.31 -8.83
CA THR A 155 -9.68 7.01 -9.74
C THR A 155 -9.55 8.53 -9.61
N GLY A 156 -10.23 9.27 -10.45
CA GLY A 156 -10.43 10.71 -10.23
C GLY A 156 -11.17 10.97 -8.92
N ALA A 157 -10.80 12.04 -8.20
CA ALA A 157 -11.39 12.34 -6.89
C ALA A 157 -12.90 12.65 -6.92
N ASN A 158 -13.46 12.92 -8.10
CA ASN A 158 -14.89 13.16 -8.31
C ASN A 158 -15.74 11.89 -8.35
N LEU A 159 -15.14 10.70 -8.50
CA LEU A 159 -15.91 9.46 -8.53
C LEU A 159 -16.40 9.13 -7.11
N ASP A 160 -17.68 8.77 -7.00
CA ASP A 160 -18.27 8.35 -5.72
C ASP A 160 -17.72 7.00 -5.26
N ASP A 161 -17.58 6.85 -3.94
CA ASP A 161 -16.93 5.69 -3.33
C ASP A 161 -17.70 4.39 -3.59
N GLY A 162 -19.03 4.43 -3.44
CA GLY A 162 -19.90 3.29 -3.71
C GLY A 162 -19.95 2.91 -5.20
N THR A 163 -19.85 3.90 -6.09
CA THR A 163 -19.79 3.68 -7.54
C THR A 163 -18.47 3.02 -7.97
N ALA A 164 -17.36 3.33 -7.29
CA ALA A 164 -16.06 2.71 -7.58
C ALA A 164 -15.89 1.32 -6.95
N ALA A 165 -16.70 0.96 -5.96
CA ALA A 165 -16.56 -0.31 -5.23
C ALA A 165 -16.57 -1.56 -6.12
N PRO A 166 -17.44 -1.70 -7.13
CA PRO A 166 -17.37 -2.82 -8.06
C PRO A 166 -16.03 -2.97 -8.76
N GLN A 167 -15.41 -1.85 -9.18
CA GLN A 167 -14.08 -1.86 -9.82
C GLN A 167 -13.01 -2.38 -8.85
N LEU A 168 -13.05 -1.96 -7.58
CA LEU A 168 -12.12 -2.44 -6.55
C LEU A 168 -12.33 -3.93 -6.25
N LEU A 169 -13.57 -4.36 -6.05
CA LEU A 169 -13.91 -5.74 -5.71
C LEU A 169 -13.67 -6.72 -6.87
N SER A 170 -13.62 -6.21 -8.10
CA SER A 170 -13.24 -7.01 -9.27
C SER A 170 -11.73 -7.32 -9.33
N ARG A 171 -10.90 -6.61 -8.55
CA ARG A 171 -9.43 -6.87 -8.50
C ARG A 171 -9.06 -8.14 -7.74
N VAL A 172 -10.00 -8.72 -7.03
CA VAL A 172 -9.83 -9.97 -6.28
C VAL A 172 -10.96 -10.94 -6.60
N THR A 173 -10.66 -12.22 -6.57
CA THR A 173 -11.64 -13.27 -6.87
C THR A 173 -12.04 -14.04 -5.61
N ALA A 174 -13.12 -14.82 -5.73
CA ALA A 174 -13.56 -15.71 -4.65
C ALA A 174 -12.56 -16.85 -4.42
N GLU A 175 -11.89 -17.29 -5.48
CA GLU A 175 -10.86 -18.34 -5.44
C GLU A 175 -9.61 -17.86 -4.71
N GLU A 176 -9.22 -16.59 -4.89
CA GLU A 176 -8.10 -15.97 -4.16
C GLU A 176 -8.44 -15.72 -2.68
N LEU A 177 -9.70 -15.44 -2.38
CA LEU A 177 -10.20 -15.13 -1.04
C LEU A 177 -11.36 -16.04 -0.63
N PRO A 178 -11.16 -17.38 -0.58
CA PRO A 178 -12.25 -18.35 -0.42
C PRO A 178 -12.98 -18.25 0.92
N ARG A 179 -12.36 -17.64 1.92
CA ARG A 179 -12.95 -17.48 3.27
C ARG A 179 -13.61 -16.13 3.48
N LEU A 180 -13.46 -15.18 2.53
CA LEU A 180 -14.02 -13.83 2.67
C LEU A 180 -15.55 -13.90 2.55
N THR A 181 -16.24 -13.45 3.60
CA THR A 181 -17.69 -13.38 3.64
C THR A 181 -18.22 -11.98 3.94
N VAL A 182 -17.52 -11.18 4.72
CA VAL A 182 -17.99 -9.86 5.14
C VAL A 182 -16.97 -8.77 4.84
N ILE A 183 -17.45 -7.65 4.33
CA ILE A 183 -16.66 -6.44 4.05
C ILE A 183 -17.27 -5.28 4.85
N PHE A 184 -16.50 -4.70 5.76
CA PHE A 184 -16.92 -3.55 6.57
C PHE A 184 -16.64 -2.25 5.81
N GLY A 185 -17.67 -1.42 5.64
CA GLY A 185 -17.58 -0.12 4.98
C GLY A 185 -18.33 0.98 5.73
N ASP A 186 -18.26 2.21 5.25
CA ASP A 186 -19.10 3.31 5.74
C ASP A 186 -20.44 3.39 5.00
N ASN A 187 -21.26 4.39 5.35
CA ASN A 187 -22.59 4.58 4.76
C ASN A 187 -22.58 4.78 3.24
N LYS A 188 -21.47 5.20 2.64
CA LYS A 188 -21.37 5.38 1.18
C LYS A 188 -21.42 4.06 0.40
N TYR A 189 -21.13 2.95 1.08
CA TYR A 189 -21.23 1.61 0.51
C TYR A 189 -22.63 0.99 0.70
N HIS A 190 -23.56 1.70 1.35
CA HIS A 190 -24.95 1.29 1.46
C HIS A 190 -25.72 1.77 0.23
N ASN A 191 -25.61 1.05 -0.89
CA ASN A 191 -26.37 1.40 -2.08
C ASN A 191 -26.88 0.15 -2.84
N HIS A 192 -28.04 0.31 -3.47
CA HIS A 192 -28.73 -0.76 -4.20
C HIS A 192 -27.90 -1.33 -5.35
N SER A 193 -27.22 -0.47 -6.11
CA SER A 193 -26.43 -0.89 -7.27
C SER A 193 -25.25 -1.79 -6.86
N LEU A 194 -24.58 -1.46 -5.76
CA LEU A 194 -23.49 -2.27 -5.24
C LEU A 194 -24.00 -3.62 -4.72
N ASN A 195 -25.12 -3.64 -4.00
CA ASN A 195 -25.72 -4.88 -3.51
C ASN A 195 -26.15 -5.79 -4.65
N ALA A 196 -26.78 -5.23 -5.71
CA ALA A 196 -27.15 -5.97 -6.91
C ALA A 196 -25.92 -6.53 -7.64
N TRP A 197 -24.84 -5.74 -7.72
CA TRP A 197 -23.58 -6.19 -8.31
C TRP A 197 -22.97 -7.35 -7.51
N LEU A 198 -22.93 -7.25 -6.16
CA LEU A 198 -22.46 -8.33 -5.29
C LEU A 198 -23.25 -9.60 -5.46
N ALA A 199 -24.57 -9.52 -5.41
CA ALA A 199 -25.47 -10.67 -5.59
C ALA A 199 -25.21 -11.41 -6.91
N LYS A 200 -24.87 -10.68 -7.97
CA LYS A 200 -24.57 -11.23 -9.29
C LYS A 200 -23.15 -11.80 -9.42
N HIS A 201 -22.12 -11.12 -8.87
CA HIS A 201 -20.73 -11.42 -9.18
C HIS A 201 -19.94 -12.03 -8.00
N ARG A 202 -20.41 -11.80 -6.77
CA ARG A 202 -19.75 -12.22 -5.51
C ARG A 202 -20.82 -12.61 -4.47
N PRO A 203 -21.71 -13.58 -4.74
CA PRO A 203 -22.87 -13.87 -3.88
C PRO A 203 -22.50 -14.27 -2.46
N GLN A 204 -21.25 -14.73 -2.23
CA GLN A 204 -20.76 -15.08 -0.91
C GLN A 204 -20.26 -13.88 -0.09
N TRP A 205 -20.15 -12.69 -0.68
CA TRP A 205 -19.69 -11.48 0.01
C TRP A 205 -20.84 -10.56 0.35
N THR A 206 -20.83 -10.06 1.59
CA THR A 206 -21.78 -9.04 2.06
C THR A 206 -21.05 -7.80 2.52
N ILE A 207 -21.63 -6.63 2.30
CA ILE A 207 -21.15 -5.38 2.89
C ILE A 207 -21.94 -5.09 4.15
N GLU A 208 -21.22 -4.98 5.26
CA GLU A 208 -21.76 -4.56 6.56
C GLU A 208 -21.35 -3.11 6.83
N VAL A 209 -22.34 -2.24 6.84
CA VAL A 209 -22.10 -0.81 7.10
C VAL A 209 -21.86 -0.59 8.58
N GLN A 210 -20.76 0.05 8.90
CA GLN A 210 -20.35 0.40 10.24
C GLN A 210 -20.44 1.91 10.44
N SER A 211 -21.34 2.35 11.31
CA SER A 211 -21.54 3.74 11.67
C SER A 211 -21.27 3.96 13.16
N PRO A 212 -20.85 5.17 13.57
CA PRO A 212 -20.83 5.52 14.98
C PRO A 212 -22.21 5.36 15.61
N PRO A 213 -22.31 5.08 16.92
CA PRO A 213 -23.60 5.05 17.61
C PRO A 213 -24.39 6.34 17.41
N ALA A 214 -25.73 6.23 17.33
CA ALA A 214 -26.60 7.38 17.16
C ALA A 214 -26.37 8.39 18.32
N GLY A 215 -26.30 9.68 17.98
CA GLY A 215 -26.04 10.77 18.95
C GLY A 215 -24.55 11.03 19.24
N THR A 216 -23.60 10.29 18.66
CA THR A 216 -22.18 10.55 18.84
C THR A 216 -21.80 11.89 18.19
N LYS A 217 -21.28 12.84 19.01
CA LYS A 217 -20.72 14.10 18.54
C LYS A 217 -19.19 14.01 18.52
N GLY A 218 -18.56 14.46 17.43
CA GLY A 218 -17.11 14.46 17.27
C GLY A 218 -16.54 13.15 16.72
N PHE A 219 -15.22 12.98 16.81
CA PHE A 219 -14.52 11.80 16.32
C PHE A 219 -14.80 10.58 17.22
N SER A 220 -15.25 9.49 16.61
CA SER A 220 -15.46 8.20 17.29
C SER A 220 -14.79 7.09 16.51
N VAL A 221 -13.96 6.29 17.18
CA VAL A 221 -13.30 5.14 16.57
C VAL A 221 -14.34 4.03 16.34
N VAL A 222 -14.61 3.74 15.06
CA VAL A 222 -15.45 2.61 14.67
C VAL A 222 -14.57 1.35 14.62
N ARG A 223 -14.73 0.45 15.61
CA ARG A 223 -13.82 -0.67 15.91
C ARG A 223 -13.34 -1.48 14.71
N LYS A 224 -14.20 -1.71 13.74
CA LYS A 224 -13.84 -2.52 12.56
C LYS A 224 -13.24 -1.69 11.42
N ARG A 225 -13.57 -0.39 11.34
CA ARG A 225 -13.13 0.51 10.25
C ARG A 225 -11.79 1.18 10.48
N TRP A 226 -11.41 1.46 11.73
CA TRP A 226 -10.13 2.11 12.03
C TRP A 226 -8.91 1.43 11.40
N VAL A 227 -9.04 0.14 11.06
CA VAL A 227 -7.97 -0.67 10.45
C VAL A 227 -7.54 -0.10 9.11
N VAL A 228 -8.49 0.28 8.23
CA VAL A 228 -8.16 0.85 6.93
C VAL A 228 -7.63 2.29 7.06
N GLU A 229 -8.12 3.05 8.04
CA GLU A 229 -7.58 4.39 8.36
C GLU A 229 -6.11 4.29 8.80
N ARG A 230 -5.78 3.29 9.61
CA ARG A 230 -4.40 2.95 9.98
C ARG A 230 -3.55 2.58 8.76
N THR A 231 -4.08 1.81 7.82
CA THR A 231 -3.38 1.46 6.58
C THR A 231 -3.09 2.70 5.74
N ASN A 232 -4.04 3.64 5.65
CA ASN A 232 -3.82 4.93 5.02
C ASN A 232 -2.68 5.72 5.69
N ALA A 233 -2.59 5.69 7.03
CA ALA A 233 -1.50 6.31 7.76
C ALA A 233 -0.15 5.62 7.48
N TRP A 234 -0.11 4.30 7.37
CA TRP A 234 1.11 3.58 6.97
C TRP A 234 1.57 3.94 5.56
N ASN A 235 0.67 4.05 4.60
CA ASN A 235 0.98 4.49 3.24
C ASN A 235 1.61 5.89 3.23
N GLY A 236 1.16 6.78 4.11
CA GLY A 236 1.68 8.14 4.26
C GLY A 236 3.10 8.23 4.84
N ARG A 237 3.65 7.14 5.41
CA ARG A 237 5.04 7.09 5.88
C ARG A 237 6.05 7.15 4.74
N SER A 238 5.66 6.79 3.55
CA SER A 238 6.47 6.93 2.34
C SER A 238 6.17 8.24 1.64
N ARG A 239 7.19 9.07 1.44
CA ARG A 239 7.01 10.41 0.86
C ARG A 239 6.39 10.38 -0.53
N ARG A 240 6.65 9.31 -1.31
CA ARG A 240 6.04 9.13 -2.63
C ARG A 240 4.50 9.05 -2.56
N ASN A 241 3.95 8.59 -1.44
CA ASN A 241 2.52 8.48 -1.21
C ASN A 241 1.89 9.69 -0.50
N SER A 242 2.66 10.72 -0.10
CA SER A 242 2.14 11.93 0.57
C SER A 242 1.18 12.74 -0.30
N LYS A 243 1.41 12.71 -1.63
CA LYS A 243 0.50 13.12 -2.69
C LYS A 243 0.48 12.01 -3.74
N ASP A 244 -0.30 12.18 -4.80
CA ASP A 244 -0.18 11.35 -5.99
C ASP A 244 0.69 12.07 -7.03
N TYR A 245 1.92 11.56 -7.22
CA TYR A 245 2.90 12.09 -8.15
C TYR A 245 2.92 11.34 -9.48
N GLU A 246 2.13 10.27 -9.60
CA GLU A 246 2.17 9.38 -10.74
C GLU A 246 1.36 9.92 -11.92
N ARG A 247 1.85 9.68 -13.15
CA ARG A 247 1.13 10.10 -14.36
C ARG A 247 -0.09 9.21 -14.63
N THR A 248 0.04 7.90 -14.37
CA THR A 248 -1.01 6.92 -14.59
C THR A 248 -1.60 6.41 -13.27
N THR A 249 -2.86 6.01 -13.27
CA THR A 249 -3.50 5.38 -12.12
C THR A 249 -2.86 4.03 -11.79
N ALA A 250 -2.44 3.28 -12.81
CA ALA A 250 -1.74 2.01 -12.63
C ALA A 250 -0.41 2.17 -11.87
N SER A 251 0.36 3.23 -12.17
CA SER A 251 1.58 3.54 -11.40
C SER A 251 1.28 3.96 -9.97
N ALA A 252 0.19 4.70 -9.75
CA ALA A 252 -0.25 5.08 -8.41
C ALA A 252 -0.68 3.85 -7.58
N GLU A 253 -1.41 2.90 -8.19
CA GLU A 253 -1.76 1.62 -7.58
C GLU A 253 -0.50 0.82 -7.21
N ALA A 254 0.46 0.72 -8.12
CA ALA A 254 1.73 0.03 -7.89
C ALA A 254 2.53 0.65 -6.72
N MET A 255 2.55 1.97 -6.57
CA MET A 255 3.22 2.62 -5.43
C MET A 255 2.55 2.27 -4.09
N ILE A 256 1.24 2.09 -4.05
CA ILE A 256 0.54 1.60 -2.85
C ILE A 256 0.86 0.12 -2.58
N GLN A 257 0.93 -0.72 -3.61
CA GLN A 257 1.35 -2.12 -3.48
C GLN A 257 2.79 -2.23 -2.95
N ILE A 258 3.73 -1.42 -3.45
CA ILE A 258 5.11 -1.36 -2.97
C ILE A 258 5.15 -0.94 -1.49
N SER A 259 4.32 0.03 -1.07
CA SER A 259 4.19 0.40 0.34
C SER A 259 3.77 -0.77 1.22
N ALA A 260 2.79 -1.53 0.76
CA ALA A 260 2.29 -2.70 1.48
C ALA A 260 3.30 -3.85 1.50
N ILE A 261 4.00 -4.12 0.40
CA ILE A 261 5.09 -5.11 0.31
C ILE A 261 6.20 -4.76 1.30
N HIS A 262 6.68 -3.52 1.28
CA HIS A 262 7.73 -3.05 2.19
C HIS A 262 7.31 -3.20 3.67
N LEU A 263 6.07 -2.83 4.02
CA LEU A 263 5.53 -3.02 5.36
C LEU A 263 5.51 -4.50 5.78
N MET A 264 5.12 -5.40 4.88
CA MET A 264 5.04 -6.83 5.17
C MET A 264 6.42 -7.46 5.32
N LEU A 265 7.40 -7.06 4.53
CA LEU A 265 8.80 -7.50 4.68
C LEU A 265 9.35 -7.12 6.05
N HIS A 266 9.13 -5.88 6.52
CA HIS A 266 9.54 -5.47 7.87
C HIS A 266 8.79 -6.18 8.99
N ARG A 267 7.57 -6.69 8.75
CA ARG A 267 6.86 -7.49 9.74
C ARG A 267 7.38 -8.92 9.82
N LEU A 268 7.73 -9.49 8.69
CA LEU A 268 8.25 -10.86 8.58
C LEU A 268 9.70 -10.95 9.05
N ALA A 269 10.51 -9.97 8.66
CA ALA A 269 11.91 -9.83 9.04
C ALA A 269 12.18 -8.38 9.48
N PRO A 270 11.96 -8.05 10.77
CA PRO A 270 12.26 -6.73 11.31
C PRO A 270 13.76 -6.43 11.23
N ASP A 271 14.12 -5.17 10.99
CA ASP A 271 15.52 -4.75 11.08
C ASP A 271 16.00 -4.86 12.53
N ASP A 272 17.23 -5.33 12.73
CA ASP A 272 17.85 -5.49 14.06
C ASP A 272 18.14 -4.15 14.76
N VAL A 273 17.99 -3.03 14.06
CA VAL A 273 18.22 -1.71 14.63
C VAL A 273 16.89 -1.13 15.14
N PRO A 274 16.68 -1.11 16.48
CA PRO A 274 15.53 -0.37 17.02
C PRO A 274 15.68 1.10 16.61
N VAL A 275 14.65 1.65 15.95
CA VAL A 275 14.57 3.10 15.72
C VAL A 275 14.37 3.75 17.08
N THR A 276 15.46 4.00 17.78
CA THR A 276 15.46 4.80 19.01
C THR A 276 15.22 6.26 18.61
N PHE A 277 13.97 6.68 18.64
CA PHE A 277 13.66 8.10 18.71
C PHE A 277 14.10 8.59 20.09
N ASN A 278 15.32 9.10 20.20
CA ASN A 278 15.75 9.87 21.33
C ASN A 278 14.98 11.22 21.30
N TYR A 279 13.76 11.26 21.81
CA TYR A 279 13.20 12.50 22.29
C TYR A 279 14.07 12.94 23.46
N ARG A 280 14.90 13.97 23.27
CA ARG A 280 15.39 14.72 24.44
C ARG A 280 14.14 15.15 25.20
N ALA A 281 13.95 14.59 26.39
CA ALA A 281 12.96 15.10 27.31
C ALA A 281 13.27 16.59 27.46
N SER A 282 12.38 17.46 26.96
CA SER A 282 12.45 18.88 27.25
C SER A 282 12.27 18.98 28.76
N THR A 283 13.31 19.38 29.47
CA THR A 283 13.22 19.79 30.86
C THR A 283 12.31 21.02 30.87
N VAL A 284 11.02 20.78 31.03
CA VAL A 284 10.08 21.85 31.37
C VAL A 284 10.37 22.22 32.81
N THR A 285 11.08 23.33 33.01
CA THR A 285 11.22 23.94 34.31
C THR A 285 9.80 24.33 34.80
N PRO A 286 9.34 23.85 35.95
CA PRO A 286 8.02 24.24 36.42
C PRO A 286 8.02 25.76 36.69
N ILE A 287 7.06 26.45 36.08
CA ILE A 287 6.79 27.86 36.39
C ILE A 287 6.20 27.90 37.80
N THR A 288 6.97 28.35 38.78
CA THR A 288 6.45 28.64 40.13
C THR A 288 5.60 29.88 40.03
N VAL A 289 4.29 29.70 40.09
CA VAL A 289 3.37 30.83 40.26
C VAL A 289 3.51 31.24 41.71
N ALA A 290 4.08 32.42 41.95
CA ALA A 290 4.09 33.04 43.25
C ALA A 290 2.65 33.46 43.64
N ALA A 291 2.28 33.14 44.88
CA ALA A 291 0.99 33.47 45.51
C ALA A 291 0.78 34.96 45.72
#